data_804f85d7014f59fc7554ed73b5b44268
#
_entry.id   804f85d7014f59fc7554ed73b5b44268
#
_cell.length_a   1.000
_cell.length_b   1.000
_cell.length_c   1.000
_cell.angle_alpha   90.00
_cell.angle_beta   90.00
_cell.angle_gamma   90.00
#
_symmetry.space_group_name_H-M   'P 1'
#
loop_
_entity.id
_entity.type
_entity.pdbx_description
1 polymer ?
#
loop_
_entity_poly.entity_id
_entity_poly.type
_entity_poly.pdbx_seq_one_letter_code
_entity_poly.pdbx_strand_id
1 'polypeptide(L)'
;MILHFCHPSKAPPDMPRLHIQARPPQWVRELTSGRYVPDLCPQGDEVGMMQRLVQDRRDGRIMDSAVFSAYHQSYLSRAYGLAARMKGSLENLQDDQQSPITGPVALLCTCSISESGAGRCHRSWAAVVLATVPEVDVWLDGQKLRQA
;
A
#
# COMPACT_ATOMS: atom_id res chain seq x y z
N MET A 1 16.94 -0.30 0.74
CA MET A 1 15.78 0.53 0.32
C MET A 1 14.92 0.82 1.53
N ILE A 2 14.38 2.02 1.63
CA ILE A 2 13.54 2.44 2.74
C ILE A 2 12.17 2.82 2.20
N LEU A 3 11.11 2.14 2.68
CA LEU A 3 9.74 2.37 2.27
C LEU A 3 8.93 2.95 3.45
N HIS A 4 8.25 4.07 3.21
CA HIS A 4 7.36 4.69 4.19
C HIS A 4 5.92 4.57 3.71
N PHE A 5 5.17 3.68 4.32
CA PHE A 5 3.72 3.54 4.08
C PHE A 5 2.98 4.49 5.01
N CYS A 6 2.26 5.46 4.47
CA CYS A 6 1.61 6.48 5.28
C CYS A 6 0.41 7.13 4.60
N HIS A 7 -0.36 7.88 5.39
CA HIS A 7 -1.38 8.76 4.85
C HIS A 7 -0.70 9.91 4.09
N PRO A 8 -1.28 10.39 2.97
CA PRO A 8 -0.66 11.45 2.16
C PRO A 8 -0.33 12.73 2.94
N SER A 9 -1.14 13.08 3.95
CA SER A 9 -0.88 14.26 4.78
C SER A 9 0.33 14.11 5.70
N LYS A 10 0.84 12.90 5.86
CA LYS A 10 1.99 12.58 6.72
C LYS A 10 3.24 12.21 5.93
N ALA A 11 3.20 12.34 4.59
CA ALA A 11 4.35 12.02 3.76
C ALA A 11 5.52 12.93 4.08
N PRO A 12 6.74 12.38 4.29
CA PRO A 12 7.93 13.21 4.47
C PRO A 12 8.16 14.11 3.25
N PRO A 13 8.52 15.39 3.45
CA PRO A 13 8.56 16.37 2.35
C PRO A 13 9.65 16.12 1.31
N ASP A 14 10.76 15.49 1.71
CA ASP A 14 11.96 15.38 0.88
C ASP A 14 12.09 14.05 0.14
N MET A 15 11.08 13.22 0.18
CA MET A 15 11.15 11.92 -0.51
C MET A 15 10.13 11.82 -1.64
N PRO A 16 10.47 11.05 -2.69
CA PRO A 16 9.50 10.76 -3.75
C PRO A 16 8.22 10.13 -3.19
N ARG A 17 7.11 10.46 -3.81
CA ARG A 17 5.77 10.02 -3.38
C ARG A 17 5.09 9.25 -4.50
N LEU A 18 4.61 8.05 -4.17
CA LEU A 18 3.84 7.21 -5.07
C LEU A 18 2.57 6.76 -4.35
N HIS A 19 1.45 6.68 -5.04
CA HIS A 19 0.25 6.15 -4.41
C HIS A 19 0.11 4.65 -4.63
N ILE A 20 -0.64 4.01 -3.74
CA ILE A 20 -0.99 2.60 -3.82
C ILE A 20 -2.52 2.40 -3.80
N GLN A 21 -3.26 3.40 -4.27
CA GLN A 21 -4.71 3.40 -4.36
C GLN A 21 -5.18 3.20 -5.79
N ALA A 22 -6.28 2.44 -5.97
CA ALA A 22 -6.86 2.22 -7.29
C ALA A 22 -7.48 3.50 -7.87
N ARG A 23 -8.11 4.29 -7.02
CA ARG A 23 -8.79 5.54 -7.40
C ARG A 23 -8.46 6.65 -6.40
N PRO A 24 -7.25 7.22 -6.47
CA PRO A 24 -6.86 8.26 -5.54
C PRO A 24 -7.66 9.55 -5.80
N PRO A 25 -7.97 10.32 -4.74
CA PRO A 25 -8.54 11.66 -4.94
C PRO A 25 -7.58 12.57 -5.70
N GLN A 26 -8.10 13.64 -6.29
CA GLN A 26 -7.32 14.57 -7.11
C GLN A 26 -6.08 15.11 -6.38
N TRP A 27 -6.23 15.47 -5.10
CA TRP A 27 -5.10 16.01 -4.34
C TRP A 27 -3.97 15.01 -4.12
N VAL A 28 -4.29 13.70 -4.03
CA VAL A 28 -3.26 12.64 -3.96
C VAL A 28 -2.58 12.48 -5.32
N ARG A 29 -3.33 12.55 -6.40
CA ARG A 29 -2.76 12.50 -7.76
C ARG A 29 -1.81 13.67 -7.99
N GLU A 30 -2.13 14.84 -7.49
CA GLU A 30 -1.25 16.01 -7.56
C GLU A 30 0.03 15.82 -6.75
N LEU A 31 -0.10 15.29 -5.52
CA LEU A 31 1.05 15.02 -4.65
C LEU A 31 2.03 14.02 -5.26
N THR A 32 1.53 13.04 -5.99
CA THR A 32 2.34 11.96 -6.56
C THR A 32 2.70 12.20 -8.02
N SER A 33 2.21 13.29 -8.62
CA SER A 33 2.30 13.53 -10.07
C SER A 33 1.75 12.35 -10.89
N GLY A 34 0.70 11.71 -10.38
CA GLY A 34 0.06 10.54 -10.99
C GLY A 34 0.86 9.24 -10.88
N ARG A 35 2.02 9.25 -10.20
CA ARG A 35 2.86 8.06 -10.07
C ARG A 35 2.33 7.10 -9.02
N TYR A 36 2.40 5.81 -9.30
CA TYR A 36 1.89 4.76 -8.41
C TYR A 36 2.69 3.46 -8.57
N VAL A 37 2.47 2.53 -7.65
CA VAL A 37 3.07 1.20 -7.70
C VAL A 37 1.97 0.21 -8.07
N PRO A 38 1.90 -0.26 -9.33
CA PRO A 38 0.79 -1.10 -9.80
C PRO A 38 0.54 -2.34 -8.94
N ASP A 39 1.59 -3.04 -8.54
CA ASP A 39 1.48 -4.28 -7.76
C ASP A 39 0.96 -4.06 -6.33
N LEU A 40 0.98 -2.83 -5.84
CA LEU A 40 0.50 -2.49 -4.49
C LEU A 40 -0.85 -1.77 -4.50
N CYS A 41 -1.39 -1.47 -5.68
CA CYS A 41 -2.75 -0.96 -5.82
C CYS A 41 -3.75 -2.11 -5.86
N PRO A 42 -4.98 -1.95 -5.32
CA PRO A 42 -6.04 -2.90 -5.57
C PRO A 42 -6.29 -3.06 -7.08
N GLN A 43 -6.48 -4.29 -7.55
CA GLN A 43 -6.61 -4.60 -8.97
C GLN A 43 -7.81 -5.51 -9.22
N GLY A 44 -8.39 -5.40 -10.43
CA GLY A 44 -9.46 -6.28 -10.88
C GLY A 44 -10.63 -6.33 -9.90
N ASP A 45 -11.03 -7.51 -9.49
CA ASP A 45 -12.16 -7.73 -8.56
C ASP A 45 -11.92 -7.12 -7.18
N GLU A 46 -10.67 -6.90 -6.79
CA GLU A 46 -10.35 -6.27 -5.51
C GLU A 46 -10.90 -4.84 -5.41
N VAL A 47 -10.97 -4.13 -6.52
CA VAL A 47 -11.50 -2.75 -6.55
C VAL A 47 -12.96 -2.73 -6.11
N GLY A 48 -13.78 -3.64 -6.64
CA GLY A 48 -15.18 -3.76 -6.25
C GLY A 48 -15.35 -4.19 -4.79
N MET A 49 -14.55 -5.15 -4.33
CA MET A 49 -14.56 -5.59 -2.93
C MET A 49 -14.18 -4.44 -1.99
N MET A 50 -13.13 -3.70 -2.30
CA MET A 50 -12.69 -2.55 -1.53
C MET A 50 -13.77 -1.47 -1.47
N GLN A 51 -14.40 -1.16 -2.61
CA GLN A 51 -15.47 -0.16 -2.66
C GLN A 51 -16.65 -0.56 -1.80
N ARG A 52 -17.04 -1.84 -1.81
CA ARG A 52 -18.11 -2.36 -0.97
C ARG A 52 -17.79 -2.21 0.52
N LEU A 53 -16.58 -2.55 0.93
CA LEU A 53 -16.15 -2.41 2.33
C LEU A 53 -16.11 -0.95 2.77
N VAL A 54 -15.65 -0.06 1.91
CA VAL A 54 -15.66 1.39 2.19
C VAL A 54 -17.08 1.90 2.31
N GLN A 55 -18.00 1.47 1.44
CA GLN A 55 -19.41 1.90 1.50
C GLN A 55 -20.09 1.38 2.76
N ASP A 56 -19.87 0.13 3.13
CA ASP A 56 -20.42 -0.43 4.38
C ASP A 56 -19.98 0.38 5.60
N ARG A 57 -18.72 0.78 5.64
CA ARG A 57 -18.20 1.62 6.72
C ARG A 57 -18.87 3.00 6.76
N ARG A 58 -19.03 3.64 5.60
CA ARG A 58 -19.73 4.95 5.49
C ARG A 58 -21.17 4.87 5.94
N ASP A 59 -21.85 3.76 5.65
CA ASP A 59 -23.24 3.53 5.99
C ASP A 59 -23.42 2.99 7.42
N GLY A 60 -22.34 2.80 8.17
CA GLY A 60 -22.39 2.24 9.52
C GLY A 60 -22.81 0.77 9.56
N ARG A 61 -22.68 0.04 8.45
CA ARG A 61 -23.00 -1.38 8.38
C ARG A 61 -21.86 -2.22 8.92
N ILE A 62 -22.21 -3.42 9.39
CA ILE A 62 -21.22 -4.43 9.76
C ILE A 62 -20.51 -4.86 8.48
N MET A 63 -19.17 -4.88 8.55
CA MET A 63 -18.33 -5.32 7.44
C MET A 63 -18.63 -6.77 7.07
N ASP A 64 -18.81 -7.03 5.77
CA ASP A 64 -18.99 -8.38 5.26
C ASP A 64 -17.64 -9.13 5.36
N SER A 65 -17.57 -10.09 6.27
CA SER A 65 -16.33 -10.83 6.54
C SER A 65 -15.87 -11.69 5.37
N ALA A 66 -16.80 -12.19 4.55
CA ALA A 66 -16.45 -12.98 3.37
C ALA A 66 -15.80 -12.09 2.29
N VAL A 67 -16.34 -10.89 2.08
CA VAL A 67 -15.76 -9.92 1.14
C VAL A 67 -14.40 -9.45 1.64
N PHE A 68 -14.26 -9.15 2.93
CA PHE A 68 -12.98 -8.76 3.52
C PHE A 68 -11.93 -9.86 3.34
N SER A 69 -12.26 -11.11 3.66
CA SER A 69 -11.35 -12.25 3.50
C SER A 69 -10.91 -12.43 2.05
N ALA A 70 -11.84 -12.35 1.11
CA ALA A 70 -11.53 -12.51 -0.32
C ALA A 70 -10.58 -11.41 -0.80
N TYR A 71 -10.84 -10.18 -0.43
CA TYR A 71 -9.98 -9.04 -0.76
C TYR A 71 -8.60 -9.19 -0.14
N HIS A 72 -8.55 -9.48 1.16
CA HIS A 72 -7.30 -9.64 1.91
C HIS A 72 -6.42 -10.72 1.29
N GLN A 73 -6.98 -11.90 1.03
CA GLN A 73 -6.23 -13.02 0.44
C GLN A 73 -5.72 -12.71 -0.97
N SER A 74 -6.56 -12.13 -1.81
CA SER A 74 -6.17 -11.75 -3.16
C SER A 74 -5.03 -10.72 -3.16
N TYR A 75 -5.15 -9.70 -2.33
CA TYR A 75 -4.12 -8.67 -2.19
C TYR A 75 -2.81 -9.23 -1.64
N LEU A 76 -2.87 -10.02 -0.57
CA LEU A 76 -1.68 -10.63 0.04
C LEU A 76 -0.92 -11.51 -0.96
N SER A 77 -1.63 -12.27 -1.78
CA SER A 77 -1.00 -13.13 -2.80
C SER A 77 -0.12 -12.31 -3.75
N ARG A 78 -0.62 -11.16 -4.21
CA ARG A 78 0.16 -10.27 -5.07
C ARG A 78 1.31 -9.60 -4.33
N ALA A 79 1.09 -9.16 -3.11
CA ALA A 79 2.13 -8.53 -2.29
C ALA A 79 3.27 -9.52 -2.01
N TYR A 80 2.96 -10.76 -1.68
CA TYR A 80 3.97 -11.81 -1.51
C TYR A 80 4.69 -12.12 -2.81
N GLY A 81 4.00 -12.13 -3.93
CA GLY A 81 4.61 -12.28 -5.25
C GLY A 81 5.61 -11.17 -5.54
N LEU A 82 5.25 -9.93 -5.23
CA LEU A 82 6.17 -8.80 -5.37
C LEU A 82 7.39 -8.95 -4.44
N ALA A 83 7.16 -9.29 -3.17
CA ALA A 83 8.25 -9.49 -2.21
C ALA A 83 9.22 -10.58 -2.68
N ALA A 84 8.71 -11.66 -3.26
CA ALA A 84 9.55 -12.73 -3.80
C ALA A 84 10.43 -12.24 -4.98
N ARG A 85 9.87 -11.39 -5.84
CA ARG A 85 10.62 -10.81 -6.96
C ARG A 85 11.68 -9.81 -6.50
N MET A 86 11.46 -9.13 -5.37
CA MET A 86 12.43 -8.21 -4.79
C MET A 86 13.58 -8.92 -4.08
N LYS A 87 13.42 -10.20 -3.79
CA LYS A 87 14.44 -11.00 -3.12
C LYS A 87 15.66 -11.14 -4.01
N GLY A 88 16.74 -10.45 -3.67
CA GLY A 88 17.96 -10.41 -4.47
C GLY A 88 18.05 -9.29 -5.50
N SER A 89 16.97 -8.50 -5.70
CA SER A 89 17.00 -7.30 -6.54
C SER A 89 15.92 -6.33 -6.12
N LEU A 90 16.34 -5.17 -5.62
CA LEU A 90 15.43 -4.08 -5.28
C LEU A 90 14.90 -3.32 -6.51
N GLU A 91 15.47 -3.62 -7.68
CA GLU A 91 15.07 -2.99 -8.95
C GLU A 91 13.71 -3.49 -9.45
N ASN A 92 13.18 -4.56 -8.88
CA ASN A 92 11.88 -5.10 -9.28
C ASN A 92 10.71 -4.23 -8.82
N LEU A 93 10.91 -3.34 -7.86
CA LEU A 93 9.89 -2.36 -7.49
C LEU A 93 10.05 -1.12 -8.35
N GLN A 94 9.05 -0.85 -9.18
CA GLN A 94 9.08 0.24 -10.15
C GLN A 94 7.88 1.17 -9.96
N ASP A 95 8.04 2.43 -10.39
CA ASP A 95 6.94 3.37 -10.49
C ASP A 95 6.09 3.11 -11.75
N ASP A 96 5.06 3.93 -12.00
CA ASP A 96 4.16 3.79 -13.14
C ASP A 96 4.86 4.01 -14.50
N GLN A 97 6.04 4.58 -14.50
CA GLN A 97 6.86 4.78 -15.70
C GLN A 97 7.89 3.68 -15.88
N GLN A 98 7.78 2.60 -15.09
CA GLN A 98 8.70 1.47 -15.08
C GLN A 98 10.14 1.87 -14.73
N SER A 99 10.31 2.98 -14.02
CA SER A 99 11.60 3.38 -13.48
C SER A 99 11.82 2.72 -12.12
N PRO A 100 13.02 2.17 -11.88
CA PRO A 100 13.33 1.57 -10.58
C PRO A 100 13.18 2.58 -9.45
N ILE A 101 12.56 2.16 -8.34
CA ILE A 101 12.51 2.95 -7.13
C ILE A 101 13.82 2.80 -6.38
N THR A 102 14.51 3.93 -6.15
CA THR A 102 15.78 3.98 -5.42
C THR A 102 15.65 4.90 -4.20
N GLY A 103 16.33 4.56 -3.13
CA GLY A 103 16.36 5.35 -1.92
C GLY A 103 15.03 5.36 -1.16
N PRO A 104 14.87 6.27 -0.18
CA PRO A 104 13.63 6.37 0.57
C PRO A 104 12.48 6.85 -0.32
N VAL A 105 11.31 6.21 -0.17
CA VAL A 105 10.11 6.56 -0.91
C VAL A 105 8.88 6.47 -0.02
N ALA A 106 7.93 7.39 -0.19
CA ALA A 106 6.64 7.37 0.49
C ALA A 106 5.59 6.69 -0.39
N LEU A 107 4.93 5.70 0.17
CA LEU A 107 3.85 4.95 -0.48
C LEU A 107 2.52 5.32 0.20
N LEU A 108 1.62 5.95 -0.55
CA LEU A 108 0.51 6.72 0.01
C LEU A 108 -0.84 6.05 -0.17
N CYS A 109 -1.63 6.03 0.91
CA CYS A 109 -3.01 5.59 0.91
C CYS A 109 -3.82 6.44 1.89
N THR A 110 -5.05 6.83 1.53
CA THR A 110 -5.88 7.74 2.32
C THR A 110 -6.64 7.11 3.47
N CYS A 111 -6.50 5.80 3.71
CA CYS A 111 -7.09 5.19 4.90
C CYS A 111 -6.56 5.85 6.18
N SER A 112 -7.42 5.95 7.21
CA SER A 112 -7.01 6.50 8.49
C SER A 112 -5.95 5.63 9.18
N ILE A 113 -5.22 6.23 10.14
CA ILE A 113 -4.25 5.49 10.96
C ILE A 113 -4.95 4.38 11.76
N SER A 114 -6.17 4.62 12.24
CA SER A 114 -6.92 3.60 12.99
C SER A 114 -7.28 2.40 12.11
N GLU A 115 -7.69 2.60 10.86
CA GLU A 115 -7.98 1.51 9.93
C GLU A 115 -6.71 0.73 9.57
N SER A 116 -5.61 1.44 9.32
CA SER A 116 -4.31 0.85 9.05
C SER A 116 -3.81 0.04 10.26
N GLY A 117 -3.87 0.61 11.45
CA GLY A 117 -3.45 -0.06 12.69
C GLY A 117 -4.31 -1.28 13.04
N ALA A 118 -5.59 -1.28 12.65
CA ALA A 118 -6.47 -2.42 12.84
C ALA A 118 -6.28 -3.52 11.76
N GLY A 119 -5.36 -3.33 10.82
CA GLY A 119 -5.13 -4.28 9.72
C GLY A 119 -6.25 -4.34 8.69
N ARG A 120 -7.00 -3.26 8.54
CA ARG A 120 -8.15 -3.18 7.61
C ARG A 120 -7.83 -2.46 6.31
N CYS A 121 -6.60 -2.01 6.13
CA CYS A 121 -6.16 -1.29 4.96
C CYS A 121 -5.03 -2.04 4.26
N HIS A 122 -5.10 -2.09 2.92
CA HIS A 122 -4.03 -2.73 2.13
C HIS A 122 -2.66 -2.08 2.37
N ARG A 123 -2.60 -0.82 2.83
CA ARG A 123 -1.36 -0.17 3.23
C ARG A 123 -0.63 -0.96 4.32
N SER A 124 -1.34 -1.37 5.36
CA SER A 124 -0.75 -2.19 6.41
C SER A 124 -0.37 -3.58 5.92
N TRP A 125 -1.18 -4.17 5.05
CA TRP A 125 -0.88 -5.49 4.49
C TRP A 125 0.39 -5.46 3.64
N ALA A 126 0.50 -4.47 2.75
CA ALA A 126 1.70 -4.30 1.93
C ALA A 126 2.95 -4.07 2.79
N ALA A 127 2.83 -3.21 3.82
CA ALA A 127 3.94 -2.92 4.70
C ALA A 127 4.45 -4.16 5.42
N VAL A 128 3.54 -4.96 5.99
CA VAL A 128 3.92 -6.19 6.71
C VAL A 128 4.58 -7.19 5.77
N VAL A 129 4.05 -7.38 4.57
CA VAL A 129 4.63 -8.31 3.60
C VAL A 129 6.00 -7.85 3.13
N LEU A 130 6.16 -6.59 2.77
CA LEU A 130 7.45 -6.08 2.29
C LEU A 130 8.50 -6.00 3.39
N ALA A 131 8.11 -5.90 4.65
CA ALA A 131 9.02 -5.99 5.78
C ALA A 131 9.69 -7.37 5.90
N THR A 132 9.20 -8.40 5.20
CA THR A 132 9.85 -9.72 5.16
C THR A 132 11.04 -9.77 4.20
N VAL A 133 11.22 -8.77 3.34
CA VAL A 133 12.34 -8.71 2.41
C VAL A 133 13.58 -8.22 3.15
N PRO A 134 14.68 -9.01 3.23
CA PRO A 134 15.81 -8.71 4.13
C PRO A 134 16.49 -7.35 3.90
N GLU A 135 16.46 -6.84 2.68
CA GLU A 135 17.18 -5.62 2.30
C GLU A 135 16.29 -4.39 2.27
N VAL A 136 15.04 -4.53 2.77
CA VAL A 136 14.04 -3.46 2.74
C VAL A 136 13.68 -3.08 4.17
N ASP A 137 13.88 -1.82 4.52
CA ASP A 137 13.41 -1.24 5.76
C ASP A 137 12.03 -0.62 5.53
N VAL A 138 11.05 -1.05 6.30
CA VAL A 138 9.65 -0.62 6.14
C VAL A 138 9.20 0.16 7.37
N TRP A 139 8.61 1.31 7.10
CA TRP A 139 7.94 2.15 8.09
C TRP A 139 6.44 2.18 7.78
N LEU A 140 5.63 1.99 8.78
CA LEU A 140 4.16 2.09 8.68
C LEU A 140 3.66 3.13 9.67
N ASP A 141 3.05 4.18 9.15
CA ASP A 141 2.49 5.27 9.97
C ASP A 141 3.49 5.81 10.99
N GLY A 142 4.75 5.99 10.55
CA GLY A 142 5.82 6.56 11.35
C GLY A 142 6.55 5.58 12.28
N GLN A 143 6.19 4.30 12.26
CA GLN A 143 6.84 3.27 13.07
C GLN A 143 7.57 2.27 12.18
N LYS A 144 8.84 2.02 12.49
CA LYS A 144 9.63 1.03 11.78
C LYS A 144 9.17 -0.37 12.15
N LEU A 145 8.85 -1.18 11.14
CA LEU A 145 8.48 -2.57 11.34
C LEU A 145 9.73 -3.42 11.52
N ARG A 146 9.66 -4.39 12.43
CA ARG A 146 10.75 -5.35 12.61
C ARG A 146 10.71 -6.34 11.45
N GLN A 147 11.88 -6.67 10.95
CA GLN A 147 12.03 -7.75 9.98
C GLN A 147 11.75 -9.08 10.66
N ALA A 148 10.94 -9.88 10.00
CA ALA A 148 10.62 -11.21 10.48
C ALA A 148 11.77 -12.20 10.16
#